data_2a7081506f0f10fe88008bb768b3884f
#
_entry.id   2a7081506f0f10fe88008bb768b3884f
#
_cell.length_a   1.000
_cell.length_b   1.000
_cell.length_c   1.000
_cell.angle_alpha   90.00
_cell.angle_beta   90.00
_cell.angle_gamma   90.00
#
_symmetry.space_group_name_H-M   'P 1'
#
loop_
_entity.id
_entity.type
_entity.pdbx_description
1 polymer ?
#
loop_
_entity_poly.entity_id
_entity_poly.type
_entity_poly.pdbx_seq_one_letter_code
_entity_poly.pdbx_strand_id
1 'polypeptide(L)'
;MVRELGLNKYEVIAGERRMRASLQAGLETIPCLVEQKEDQDALESALIENLQREDLNAVEEARGYDRLKREFGLTQDEVATSTGKARSSIANSIRILTLPQNVLDMLSAGKIEKGHAKLLASMEPSEAEKAAENIIKNKLTVKDLSESNKNKKQQKTTKKQKQTDVILIEQEMSEAFGHQITIEAKTKQKGSLQISYKTSDELETIISKILSKNK
;
A
#
# COMPACT_ATOMS: atom_id res chain seq x y z
N MET A 1 -6.90 32.73 -8.02
CA MET A 1 -7.06 32.97 -6.58
C MET A 1 -5.69 32.84 -5.94
N VAL A 2 -5.32 33.78 -5.08
CA VAL A 2 -4.03 33.78 -4.39
C VAL A 2 -4.24 34.08 -2.91
N ARG A 3 -3.36 33.56 -2.07
CA ARG A 3 -3.32 33.84 -0.63
C ARG A 3 -2.11 34.71 -0.32
N GLU A 4 -2.29 35.74 0.48
CA GLU A 4 -1.19 36.58 0.93
C GLU A 4 -0.37 35.86 2.02
N LEU A 5 0.94 35.71 1.78
CA LEU A 5 1.90 35.16 2.74
C LEU A 5 2.64 36.23 3.55
N GLY A 6 2.29 37.52 3.34
CA GLY A 6 2.92 38.70 3.93
C GLY A 6 3.96 39.33 2.99
N LEU A 7 4.23 40.65 3.21
CA LEU A 7 5.23 41.43 2.48
C LEU A 7 5.15 41.30 0.95
N ASN A 8 3.98 41.48 0.36
CA ASN A 8 3.72 41.40 -1.09
C ASN A 8 4.08 40.05 -1.72
N LYS A 9 4.08 38.95 -0.94
CA LYS A 9 4.25 37.60 -1.44
C LYS A 9 2.90 36.89 -1.45
N TYR A 10 2.59 36.27 -2.58
CA TYR A 10 1.33 35.59 -2.78
C TYR A 10 1.57 34.13 -3.20
N GLU A 11 0.79 33.21 -2.64
CA GLU A 11 0.75 31.81 -3.03
C GLU A 11 -0.48 31.56 -3.92
N VAL A 12 -0.31 30.85 -5.03
CA VAL A 12 -1.42 30.51 -5.92
C VAL A 12 -2.19 29.33 -5.37
N ILE A 13 -3.44 29.55 -4.95
CA ILE A 13 -4.35 28.51 -4.47
C ILE A 13 -5.08 27.84 -5.66
N ALA A 14 -5.53 28.65 -6.63
CA ALA A 14 -6.25 28.18 -7.82
C ALA A 14 -5.95 29.03 -9.04
N GLY A 15 -5.96 28.41 -10.23
CA GLY A 15 -5.72 29.12 -11.50
C GLY A 15 -4.27 29.02 -12.00
N GLU A 16 -3.50 28.00 -11.61
CA GLU A 16 -2.10 27.79 -12.03
C GLU A 16 -1.96 27.79 -13.57
N ARG A 17 -2.91 27.18 -14.31
CA ARG A 17 -2.91 27.18 -15.77
C ARG A 17 -3.01 28.61 -16.36
N ARG A 18 -3.84 29.48 -15.74
CA ARG A 18 -3.96 30.89 -16.15
C ARG A 18 -2.67 31.66 -15.83
N MET A 19 -2.08 31.44 -14.65
CA MET A 19 -0.80 32.05 -14.28
C MET A 19 0.30 31.66 -15.27
N ARG A 20 0.42 30.38 -15.63
CA ARG A 20 1.41 29.90 -16.60
C ARG A 20 1.17 30.50 -18.00
N ALA A 21 -0.10 30.56 -18.43
CA ALA A 21 -0.44 31.17 -19.73
C ALA A 21 -0.13 32.67 -19.75
N SER A 22 -0.36 33.40 -18.66
CA SER A 22 -0.03 34.82 -18.54
C SER A 22 1.49 35.07 -18.59
N LEU A 23 2.28 34.22 -17.92
CA LEU A 23 3.73 34.25 -17.99
C LEU A 23 4.23 34.00 -19.41
N GLN A 24 3.66 33.02 -20.11
CA GLN A 24 3.99 32.75 -21.53
C GLN A 24 3.58 33.89 -22.48
N ALA A 25 2.51 34.61 -22.14
CA ALA A 25 2.07 35.78 -22.89
C ALA A 25 2.88 37.07 -22.57
N GLY A 26 3.87 36.99 -21.67
CA GLY A 26 4.73 38.11 -21.30
C GLY A 26 4.04 39.17 -20.44
N LEU A 27 2.95 38.83 -19.76
CA LEU A 27 2.25 39.77 -18.86
C LEU A 27 3.02 39.92 -17.55
N GLU A 28 3.38 41.14 -17.20
CA GLU A 28 4.07 41.47 -15.95
C GLU A 28 3.14 41.38 -14.73
N THR A 29 1.84 41.65 -14.91
CA THR A 29 0.84 41.61 -13.84
C THR A 29 -0.44 40.93 -14.34
N ILE A 30 -1.11 40.24 -13.43
CA ILE A 30 -2.42 39.63 -13.68
C ILE A 30 -3.37 39.98 -12.53
N PRO A 31 -4.64 40.26 -12.81
CA PRO A 31 -5.62 40.48 -11.76
C PRO A 31 -5.86 39.19 -10.99
N CYS A 32 -5.69 39.24 -9.67
CA CYS A 32 -5.89 38.10 -8.79
C CYS A 32 -6.95 38.42 -7.75
N LEU A 33 -7.73 37.41 -7.38
CA LEU A 33 -8.55 37.46 -6.19
C LEU A 33 -7.63 37.10 -5.02
N VAL A 34 -7.43 38.05 -4.10
CA VAL A 34 -6.65 37.82 -2.88
C VAL A 34 -7.59 37.32 -1.81
N GLU A 35 -7.33 36.15 -1.28
CA GLU A 35 -8.14 35.48 -0.28
C GLU A 35 -7.78 36.02 1.12
N GLN A 36 -8.79 36.53 1.84
CA GLN A 36 -8.68 36.85 3.26
C GLN A 36 -9.08 35.62 4.09
N LYS A 37 -8.74 35.61 5.37
CA LYS A 37 -8.96 34.46 6.28
C LYS A 37 -10.45 34.03 6.35
N GLU A 38 -11.37 34.95 6.16
CA GLU A 38 -12.81 34.69 6.12
C GLU A 38 -13.26 33.95 4.83
N ASP A 39 -12.53 34.15 3.71
CA ASP A 39 -12.81 33.46 2.44
C ASP A 39 -12.31 31.98 2.50
N GLN A 40 -11.36 31.67 3.37
CA GLN A 40 -10.85 30.31 3.55
C GLN A 40 -11.91 29.39 4.18
N ASP A 41 -12.68 29.89 5.15
CA ASP A 41 -13.78 29.16 5.79
C ASP A 41 -14.92 28.92 4.78
N ALA A 42 -15.19 29.89 3.91
CA ALA A 42 -16.17 29.76 2.85
C ALA A 42 -15.76 28.71 1.80
N LEU A 43 -14.49 28.67 1.43
CA LEU A 43 -13.95 27.66 0.51
C LEU A 43 -13.92 26.26 1.12
N GLU A 44 -13.56 26.15 2.38
CA GLU A 44 -13.62 24.88 3.12
C GLU A 44 -15.06 24.35 3.11
N SER A 45 -16.03 25.22 3.47
CA SER A 45 -17.46 24.86 3.47
C SER A 45 -17.95 24.43 2.09
N ALA A 46 -17.57 25.15 1.03
CA ALA A 46 -17.92 24.81 -0.35
C ALA A 46 -17.29 23.47 -0.80
N LEU A 47 -16.07 23.17 -0.38
CA LEU A 47 -15.42 21.89 -0.66
C LEU A 47 -16.11 20.75 0.09
N ILE A 48 -16.49 20.95 1.36
CA ILE A 48 -17.24 19.97 2.15
C ILE A 48 -18.60 19.70 1.52
N GLU A 49 -19.33 20.75 1.11
CA GLU A 49 -20.61 20.61 0.40
C GLU A 49 -20.44 19.76 -0.88
N ASN A 50 -19.43 20.10 -1.70
CA ASN A 50 -19.16 19.35 -2.92
C ASN A 50 -18.82 17.88 -2.65
N LEU A 51 -18.14 17.58 -1.53
CA LEU A 51 -17.82 16.20 -1.12
C LEU A 51 -19.02 15.40 -0.60
N GLN A 52 -20.12 16.06 -0.26
CA GLN A 52 -21.37 15.41 0.12
C GLN A 52 -22.24 15.02 -1.08
N ARG A 53 -21.85 15.37 -2.30
CA ARG A 53 -22.55 14.96 -3.52
C ARG A 53 -22.44 13.47 -3.74
N GLU A 54 -23.52 12.85 -4.22
CA GLU A 54 -23.61 11.40 -4.44
C GLU A 54 -22.93 10.93 -5.74
N ASP A 55 -22.61 11.85 -6.65
CA ASP A 55 -22.08 11.57 -7.98
C ASP A 55 -20.55 11.53 -8.09
N LEU A 56 -19.83 11.74 -6.98
CA LEU A 56 -18.37 11.70 -6.95
C LEU A 56 -17.83 10.27 -7.13
N ASN A 57 -16.84 10.13 -8.00
CA ASN A 57 -16.10 8.89 -8.04
C ASN A 57 -15.11 8.75 -6.84
N ALA A 58 -14.66 7.53 -6.57
CA ALA A 58 -13.84 7.24 -5.40
C ALA A 58 -12.48 7.98 -5.39
N VAL A 59 -11.93 8.33 -6.55
CA VAL A 59 -10.67 9.08 -6.67
C VAL A 59 -10.90 10.56 -6.42
N GLU A 60 -12.02 11.11 -6.92
CA GLU A 60 -12.42 12.51 -6.65
C GLU A 60 -12.70 12.72 -5.17
N GLU A 61 -13.45 11.81 -4.56
CA GLU A 61 -13.72 11.82 -3.12
C GLU A 61 -12.40 11.79 -2.32
N ALA A 62 -11.47 10.90 -2.68
CA ALA A 62 -10.18 10.79 -2.02
C ALA A 62 -9.33 12.07 -2.17
N ARG A 63 -9.32 12.67 -3.36
CA ARG A 63 -8.62 13.94 -3.63
C ARG A 63 -9.23 15.10 -2.84
N GLY A 64 -10.54 15.14 -2.70
CA GLY A 64 -11.21 16.15 -1.88
C GLY A 64 -10.82 16.06 -0.41
N TYR A 65 -10.77 14.85 0.16
CA TYR A 65 -10.30 14.67 1.55
C TYR A 65 -8.82 15.01 1.73
N ASP A 66 -7.95 14.66 0.77
CA ASP A 66 -6.54 15.03 0.80
C ASP A 66 -6.35 16.53 0.70
N ARG A 67 -7.19 17.19 -0.10
CA ARG A 67 -7.23 18.64 -0.25
C ARG A 67 -7.61 19.35 1.04
N LEU A 68 -8.68 18.89 1.73
CA LEU A 68 -9.06 19.41 3.05
C LEU A 68 -7.90 19.33 4.05
N LYS A 69 -7.16 18.23 4.02
CA LYS A 69 -5.98 18.09 4.89
C LYS A 69 -4.83 19.03 4.53
N ARG A 70 -4.51 19.17 3.24
CA ARG A 70 -3.30 19.90 2.80
C ARG A 70 -3.50 21.40 2.73
N GLU A 71 -4.64 21.85 2.22
CA GLU A 71 -4.90 23.27 1.97
C GLU A 71 -5.49 23.95 3.21
N PHE A 72 -6.34 23.25 3.97
CA PHE A 72 -7.02 23.79 5.14
C PHE A 72 -6.41 23.32 6.47
N GLY A 73 -5.42 22.43 6.44
CA GLY A 73 -4.70 21.96 7.63
C GLY A 73 -5.51 21.01 8.52
N LEU A 74 -6.67 20.52 8.06
CA LEU A 74 -7.54 19.68 8.86
C LEU A 74 -6.91 18.31 9.15
N THR A 75 -7.12 17.83 10.36
CA THR A 75 -6.82 16.43 10.73
C THR A 75 -7.84 15.47 10.11
N GLN A 76 -7.52 14.19 10.08
CA GLN A 76 -8.47 13.18 9.60
C GLN A 76 -9.74 13.09 10.46
N ASP A 77 -9.64 13.43 11.74
CA ASP A 77 -10.80 13.45 12.66
C ASP A 77 -11.72 14.63 12.36
N GLU A 78 -11.17 15.81 12.10
CA GLU A 78 -11.93 17.01 11.73
C GLU A 78 -12.61 16.80 10.37
N VAL A 79 -11.89 16.27 9.36
CA VAL A 79 -12.49 15.91 8.05
C VAL A 79 -13.61 14.89 8.22
N ALA A 80 -13.46 13.91 9.09
CA ALA A 80 -14.49 12.92 9.37
C ALA A 80 -15.75 13.56 9.99
N THR A 81 -15.55 14.45 10.95
CA THR A 81 -16.64 15.18 11.63
C THR A 81 -17.38 16.10 10.65
N SER A 82 -16.65 16.91 9.87
CA SER A 82 -17.24 17.87 8.95
C SER A 82 -17.97 17.23 7.77
N THR A 83 -17.53 16.02 7.35
CA THR A 83 -18.16 15.28 6.23
C THR A 83 -19.18 14.23 6.69
N GLY A 84 -19.37 14.02 8.00
CA GLY A 84 -20.27 12.99 8.54
C GLY A 84 -19.83 11.55 8.25
N LYS A 85 -18.54 11.31 8.02
CA LYS A 85 -17.98 9.99 7.71
C LYS A 85 -17.17 9.45 8.89
N ALA A 86 -16.96 8.15 8.93
CA ALA A 86 -16.04 7.58 9.93
C ALA A 86 -14.58 7.91 9.57
N ARG A 87 -13.74 8.23 10.57
CA ARG A 87 -12.29 8.48 10.39
C ARG A 87 -11.60 7.38 9.59
N SER A 88 -11.94 6.11 9.85
CA SER A 88 -11.39 4.98 9.10
C SER A 88 -11.76 5.00 7.61
N SER A 89 -12.92 5.55 7.25
CA SER A 89 -13.35 5.74 5.85
C SER A 89 -12.49 6.80 5.17
N ILE A 90 -12.26 7.95 5.84
CA ILE A 90 -11.40 9.02 5.35
C ILE A 90 -9.98 8.51 5.13
N ALA A 91 -9.39 7.85 6.13
CA ALA A 91 -8.04 7.28 6.03
C ALA A 91 -7.91 6.28 4.87
N ASN A 92 -8.91 5.41 4.69
CA ASN A 92 -8.93 4.44 3.58
C ASN A 92 -9.09 5.14 2.22
N SER A 93 -9.93 6.18 2.11
CA SER A 93 -10.10 6.94 0.86
C SER A 93 -8.80 7.66 0.49
N ILE A 94 -8.16 8.37 1.42
CA ILE A 94 -6.88 9.05 1.15
C ILE A 94 -5.79 8.02 0.76
N ARG A 95 -5.76 6.85 1.39
CA ARG A 95 -4.79 5.79 1.05
C ARG A 95 -4.94 5.28 -0.38
N ILE A 96 -6.11 5.35 -0.99
CA ILE A 96 -6.29 4.99 -2.40
C ILE A 96 -5.37 5.81 -3.32
N LEU A 97 -5.07 7.06 -2.97
CA LEU A 97 -4.20 7.93 -3.76
C LEU A 97 -2.73 7.47 -3.81
N THR A 98 -2.33 6.51 -2.99
CA THR A 98 -0.98 5.90 -3.07
C THR A 98 -0.87 4.85 -4.18
N LEU A 99 -1.97 4.49 -4.83
CA LEU A 99 -1.99 3.56 -5.95
C LEU A 99 -1.33 4.16 -7.19
N PRO A 100 -0.72 3.33 -8.05
CA PRO A 100 -0.23 3.75 -9.36
C PRO A 100 -1.31 4.43 -10.21
N GLN A 101 -0.92 5.38 -11.06
CA GLN A 101 -1.87 6.19 -11.84
C GLN A 101 -2.77 5.34 -12.74
N ASN A 102 -2.24 4.30 -13.38
CA ASN A 102 -3.03 3.37 -14.20
C ASN A 102 -4.14 2.67 -13.39
N VAL A 103 -3.90 2.33 -12.12
CA VAL A 103 -4.91 1.73 -11.23
C VAL A 103 -5.96 2.78 -10.80
N LEU A 104 -5.54 4.03 -10.54
CA LEU A 104 -6.45 5.14 -10.28
C LEU A 104 -7.36 5.42 -11.48
N ASP A 105 -6.82 5.34 -12.70
CA ASP A 105 -7.60 5.51 -13.94
C ASP A 105 -8.63 4.39 -14.11
N MET A 106 -8.26 3.14 -13.78
CA MET A 106 -9.20 2.01 -13.78
C MET A 106 -10.33 2.20 -12.76
N LEU A 107 -10.00 2.74 -11.56
CA LEU A 107 -10.98 3.03 -10.52
C LEU A 107 -11.92 4.18 -10.94
N SER A 108 -11.37 5.26 -11.49
CA SER A 108 -12.15 6.41 -11.98
C SER A 108 -13.09 6.02 -13.13
N ALA A 109 -12.65 5.10 -13.99
CA ALA A 109 -13.44 4.56 -15.09
C ALA A 109 -14.47 3.49 -14.63
N GLY A 110 -14.57 3.19 -13.33
CA GLY A 110 -15.47 2.17 -12.80
C GLY A 110 -15.13 0.73 -13.18
N LYS A 111 -13.93 0.47 -13.72
CA LYS A 111 -13.46 -0.90 -14.07
C LYS A 111 -13.14 -1.74 -12.84
N ILE A 112 -12.81 -1.10 -11.74
CA ILE A 112 -12.63 -1.71 -10.42
C ILE A 112 -13.42 -0.91 -9.37
N GLU A 113 -13.86 -1.57 -8.32
CA GLU A 113 -14.65 -0.95 -7.25
C GLU A 113 -13.77 -0.35 -6.15
N LYS A 114 -14.30 0.58 -5.35
CA LYS A 114 -13.64 1.18 -4.18
C LYS A 114 -13.14 0.11 -3.19
N GLY A 115 -13.88 -1.00 -3.05
CA GLY A 115 -13.48 -2.14 -2.22
C GLY A 115 -12.20 -2.82 -2.70
N HIS A 116 -12.04 -2.99 -4.02
CA HIS A 116 -10.81 -3.49 -4.64
C HIS A 116 -9.64 -2.53 -4.40
N ALA A 117 -9.83 -1.24 -4.66
CA ALA A 117 -8.81 -0.21 -4.46
C ALA A 117 -8.29 -0.16 -3.02
N LYS A 118 -9.18 -0.33 -2.02
CA LYS A 118 -8.80 -0.41 -0.60
C LYS A 118 -7.84 -1.59 -0.31
N LEU A 119 -8.06 -2.74 -0.93
CA LEU A 119 -7.19 -3.91 -0.78
C LEU A 119 -5.87 -3.73 -1.54
N LEU A 120 -5.94 -3.20 -2.75
CA LEU A 120 -4.77 -2.91 -3.60
C LEU A 120 -3.83 -1.89 -2.96
N ALA A 121 -4.35 -0.86 -2.28
CA ALA A 121 -3.57 0.15 -1.57
C ALA A 121 -2.76 -0.40 -0.37
N SER A 122 -2.90 -1.67 -0.03
CA SER A 122 -2.08 -2.36 0.97
C SER A 122 -0.98 -3.24 0.38
N MET A 123 -0.83 -3.25 -0.95
CA MET A 123 0.16 -4.02 -1.69
C MET A 123 1.30 -3.13 -2.18
N GLU A 124 2.39 -3.75 -2.60
CA GLU A 124 3.44 -3.04 -3.34
C GLU A 124 2.91 -2.55 -4.70
N PRO A 125 3.36 -1.39 -5.20
CA PRO A 125 2.83 -0.79 -6.43
C PRO A 125 2.77 -1.74 -7.62
N SER A 126 3.84 -2.50 -7.87
CA SER A 126 3.91 -3.46 -8.98
C SER A 126 2.99 -4.68 -8.81
N GLU A 127 2.72 -5.09 -7.56
CA GLU A 127 1.75 -6.14 -7.25
C GLU A 127 0.32 -5.63 -7.41
N ALA A 128 0.06 -4.38 -7.03
CA ALA A 128 -1.24 -3.73 -7.15
C ALA A 128 -1.68 -3.59 -8.63
N GLU A 129 -0.77 -3.22 -9.53
CA GLU A 129 -1.03 -3.15 -10.98
C GLU A 129 -1.45 -4.51 -11.54
N LYS A 130 -0.65 -5.54 -11.31
CA LYS A 130 -0.94 -6.91 -11.76
C LYS A 130 -2.25 -7.45 -11.18
N ALA A 131 -2.53 -7.13 -9.92
CA ALA A 131 -3.76 -7.53 -9.26
C ALA A 131 -4.98 -6.80 -9.84
N ALA A 132 -4.85 -5.50 -10.17
CA ALA A 132 -5.91 -4.72 -10.81
C ALA A 132 -6.26 -5.27 -12.20
N GLU A 133 -5.27 -5.60 -13.03
CA GLU A 133 -5.48 -6.24 -14.32
C GLU A 133 -6.17 -7.61 -14.18
N ASN A 134 -5.76 -8.39 -13.19
CA ASN A 134 -6.36 -9.71 -12.92
C ASN A 134 -7.83 -9.59 -12.48
N ILE A 135 -8.17 -8.58 -11.67
CA ILE A 135 -9.55 -8.28 -11.26
C ILE A 135 -10.42 -8.04 -12.49
N ILE A 136 -9.96 -7.21 -13.43
CA ILE A 136 -10.70 -6.88 -14.65
C ILE A 136 -10.83 -8.11 -15.56
N LYS A 137 -9.73 -8.83 -15.78
CA LYS A 137 -9.69 -10.01 -16.68
C LYS A 137 -10.61 -11.14 -16.21
N ASN A 138 -10.61 -11.43 -14.91
CA ASN A 138 -11.33 -12.56 -14.33
C ASN A 138 -12.63 -12.13 -13.62
N LYS A 139 -13.00 -10.85 -13.66
CA LYS A 139 -14.20 -10.29 -12.99
C LYS A 139 -14.27 -10.69 -11.50
N LEU A 140 -13.13 -10.62 -10.82
CA LEU A 140 -13.03 -11.02 -9.41
C LEU A 140 -13.82 -10.07 -8.51
N THR A 141 -14.47 -10.63 -7.50
CA THR A 141 -15.13 -9.83 -6.46
C THR A 141 -14.13 -9.38 -5.39
N VAL A 142 -14.53 -8.38 -4.60
CA VAL A 142 -13.74 -7.91 -3.43
C VAL A 142 -13.46 -9.06 -2.46
N LYS A 143 -14.39 -10.00 -2.32
CA LYS A 143 -14.27 -11.17 -1.45
C LYS A 143 -13.18 -12.12 -1.97
N ASP A 144 -13.19 -12.44 -3.26
CA ASP A 144 -12.18 -13.31 -3.89
C ASP A 144 -10.77 -12.76 -3.72
N LEU A 145 -10.59 -11.45 -3.91
CA LEU A 145 -9.31 -10.77 -3.71
C LEU A 145 -8.88 -10.80 -2.24
N SER A 146 -9.81 -10.60 -1.31
CA SER A 146 -9.53 -10.67 0.14
C SER A 146 -9.08 -12.06 0.57
N GLU A 147 -9.72 -13.12 0.08
CA GLU A 147 -9.37 -14.51 0.39
C GLU A 147 -8.01 -14.88 -0.21
N SER A 148 -7.75 -14.49 -1.45
CA SER A 148 -6.44 -14.68 -2.10
C SER A 148 -5.30 -14.01 -1.33
N ASN A 149 -5.53 -12.81 -0.80
CA ASN A 149 -4.55 -12.09 0.02
C ASN A 149 -4.32 -12.72 1.39
N LYS A 150 -5.37 -13.23 2.04
CA LYS A 150 -5.25 -13.96 3.31
C LYS A 150 -4.42 -15.23 3.13
N ASN A 151 -4.69 -16.00 2.06
CA ASN A 151 -3.94 -17.20 1.74
C ASN A 151 -2.46 -16.93 1.42
N LYS A 152 -2.16 -15.85 0.67
CA LYS A 152 -0.78 -15.41 0.42
C LYS A 152 -0.06 -14.95 1.70
N LYS A 153 -0.74 -14.21 2.58
CA LYS A 153 -0.18 -13.77 3.86
C LYS A 153 0.09 -14.95 4.81
N GLN A 154 -0.83 -15.90 4.88
CA GLN A 154 -0.64 -17.11 5.68
C GLN A 154 0.49 -17.99 5.13
N GLN A 155 0.62 -18.11 3.81
CA GLN A 155 1.75 -18.83 3.20
C GLN A 155 3.10 -18.12 3.40
N LYS A 156 3.15 -16.77 3.36
CA LYS A 156 4.39 -16.01 3.65
C LYS A 156 4.80 -16.11 5.13
N THR A 157 3.85 -16.04 6.07
CA THR A 157 4.17 -16.19 7.51
C THR A 157 4.55 -17.61 7.89
N THR A 158 3.86 -18.62 7.40
CA THR A 158 4.23 -20.03 7.62
C THR A 158 5.54 -20.42 6.96
N LYS A 159 5.87 -19.88 5.77
CA LYS A 159 7.18 -20.11 5.14
C LYS A 159 8.32 -19.45 5.90
N LYS A 160 8.12 -18.22 6.44
CA LYS A 160 9.15 -17.50 7.20
C LYS A 160 9.41 -18.15 8.57
N GLN A 161 8.36 -18.59 9.27
CA GLN A 161 8.47 -19.27 10.56
C GLN A 161 9.06 -20.69 10.42
N LYS A 162 8.65 -21.44 9.36
CA LYS A 162 9.25 -22.74 9.05
C LYS A 162 10.72 -22.66 8.63
N GLN A 163 11.14 -21.60 7.90
CA GLN A 163 12.55 -21.42 7.58
C GLN A 163 13.40 -21.18 8.83
N THR A 164 12.91 -20.42 9.80
CA THR A 164 13.64 -20.15 11.04
C THR A 164 13.78 -21.42 11.91
N ASP A 165 12.70 -22.16 12.11
CA ASP A 165 12.71 -23.41 12.89
C ASP A 165 13.57 -24.48 12.23
N VAL A 166 13.52 -24.60 10.90
CA VAL A 166 14.35 -25.57 10.16
C VAL A 166 15.82 -25.18 10.23
N ILE A 167 16.17 -23.89 10.11
CA ILE A 167 17.56 -23.42 10.22
C ILE A 167 18.14 -23.70 11.60
N LEU A 168 17.36 -23.50 12.67
CA LEU A 168 17.81 -23.82 14.03
C LEU A 168 18.09 -25.32 14.18
N ILE A 169 17.18 -26.17 13.70
CA ILE A 169 17.36 -27.63 13.73
C ILE A 169 18.57 -28.06 12.87
N GLU A 170 18.75 -27.47 11.69
CA GLU A 170 19.91 -27.71 10.81
C GLU A 170 21.22 -27.36 11.53
N GLN A 171 21.26 -26.24 12.28
CA GLN A 171 22.43 -25.83 13.06
C GLN A 171 22.69 -26.79 14.21
N GLU A 172 21.69 -27.10 15.04
CA GLU A 172 21.84 -28.05 16.16
C GLU A 172 22.30 -29.44 15.69
N MET A 173 21.72 -29.93 14.59
CA MET A 173 22.12 -31.21 14.02
C MET A 173 23.54 -31.16 13.41
N SER A 174 23.88 -30.06 12.73
CA SER A 174 25.22 -29.91 12.15
C SER A 174 26.30 -29.83 13.22
N GLU A 175 26.03 -29.17 14.34
CA GLU A 175 26.93 -29.16 15.51
C GLU A 175 27.08 -30.55 16.17
N ALA A 176 25.97 -31.28 16.35
CA ALA A 176 25.97 -32.61 16.96
C ALA A 176 26.67 -33.64 16.09
N PHE A 177 26.53 -33.60 14.79
CA PHE A 177 27.16 -34.55 13.87
C PHE A 177 28.54 -34.14 13.39
N GLY A 178 28.88 -32.83 13.46
CA GLY A 178 30.15 -32.29 12.96
C GLY A 178 30.19 -32.18 11.43
N HIS A 179 29.06 -32.28 10.76
CA HIS A 179 28.89 -32.23 9.29
C HIS A 179 27.75 -31.34 8.91
N GLN A 180 27.84 -30.74 7.72
CA GLN A 180 26.76 -29.87 7.21
C GLN A 180 25.51 -30.70 6.92
N ILE A 181 24.40 -30.35 7.58
CA ILE A 181 23.08 -30.97 7.41
C ILE A 181 22.14 -29.99 6.81
N THR A 182 21.37 -30.43 5.81
CA THR A 182 20.32 -29.64 5.13
C THR A 182 18.99 -30.39 5.18
N ILE A 183 17.92 -29.69 5.57
CA ILE A 183 16.58 -30.24 5.70
C ILE A 183 15.66 -29.62 4.63
N GLU A 184 15.26 -30.39 3.64
CA GLU A 184 14.25 -29.99 2.65
C GLU A 184 12.87 -30.47 3.07
N ALA A 185 12.07 -29.59 3.67
CA ALA A 185 10.67 -29.86 3.98
C ALA A 185 9.76 -29.62 2.76
N LYS A 186 9.28 -30.70 2.12
CA LYS A 186 8.33 -30.61 0.98
C LYS A 186 6.89 -30.36 1.44
N THR A 187 6.49 -30.94 2.57
CA THR A 187 5.17 -30.70 3.22
C THR A 187 5.35 -30.77 4.75
N LYS A 188 4.26 -30.53 5.51
CA LYS A 188 4.29 -30.67 6.99
C LYS A 188 4.73 -32.07 7.49
N GLN A 189 4.62 -33.10 6.63
CA GLN A 189 4.84 -34.51 7.02
C GLN A 189 5.86 -35.21 6.12
N LYS A 190 6.36 -34.55 5.06
CA LYS A 190 7.29 -35.17 4.11
C LYS A 190 8.44 -34.22 3.81
N GLY A 191 9.64 -34.71 3.93
CA GLY A 191 10.86 -33.99 3.61
C GLY A 191 12.02 -34.95 3.39
N SER A 192 13.19 -34.39 3.12
CA SER A 192 14.47 -35.10 2.99
C SER A 192 15.50 -34.46 3.91
N LEU A 193 16.34 -35.28 4.50
CA LEU A 193 17.52 -34.88 5.25
C LEU A 193 18.73 -35.25 4.41
N GLN A 194 19.62 -34.28 4.21
CA GLN A 194 20.85 -34.47 3.46
C GLN A 194 22.04 -34.16 4.37
N ILE A 195 22.99 -35.08 4.48
CA ILE A 195 24.24 -34.91 5.21
C ILE A 195 25.36 -34.92 4.19
N SER A 196 26.15 -33.86 4.16
CA SER A 196 27.28 -33.73 3.24
C SER A 196 28.56 -34.30 3.86
N TYR A 197 29.28 -35.14 3.12
CA TYR A 197 30.60 -35.69 3.53
C TYR A 197 31.58 -35.58 2.35
N LYS A 198 32.89 -35.58 2.66
CA LYS A 198 33.97 -35.42 1.68
C LYS A 198 34.82 -36.68 1.52
N THR A 199 34.85 -37.56 2.51
CA THR A 199 35.66 -38.78 2.51
C THR A 199 34.83 -39.98 2.96
N SER A 200 35.32 -41.22 2.62
CA SER A 200 34.67 -42.47 3.05
C SER A 200 34.71 -42.63 4.58
N ASP A 201 35.77 -42.19 5.25
CA ASP A 201 35.91 -42.26 6.69
C ASP A 201 34.91 -41.36 7.42
N GLU A 202 34.61 -40.18 6.85
CA GLU A 202 33.54 -39.31 7.33
C GLU A 202 32.18 -39.99 7.23
N LEU A 203 31.90 -40.69 6.11
CA LEU A 203 30.67 -41.46 5.92
C LEU A 203 30.51 -42.57 6.96
N GLU A 204 31.58 -43.35 7.22
CA GLU A 204 31.57 -44.39 8.27
C GLU A 204 31.31 -43.81 9.66
N THR A 205 31.90 -42.66 9.97
CA THR A 205 31.65 -41.91 11.20
C THR A 205 30.21 -41.47 11.36
N ILE A 206 29.59 -40.96 10.29
CA ILE A 206 28.18 -40.57 10.26
C ILE A 206 27.29 -41.79 10.49
N ILE A 207 27.54 -42.88 9.77
CA ILE A 207 26.79 -44.14 9.90
C ILE A 207 26.86 -44.66 11.32
N SER A 208 28.08 -44.71 11.92
CA SER A 208 28.28 -45.19 13.28
C SER A 208 27.50 -44.33 14.29
N LYS A 209 27.50 -43.00 14.16
CA LYS A 209 26.71 -42.09 15.00
C LYS A 209 25.21 -42.30 14.89
N ILE A 210 24.69 -42.58 13.69
CA ILE A 210 23.27 -42.87 13.45
C ILE A 210 22.86 -44.21 14.10
N LEU A 211 23.71 -45.21 13.97
CA LEU A 211 23.43 -46.55 14.50
C LEU A 211 23.64 -46.66 16.02
N SER A 212 24.58 -45.90 16.60
CA SER A 212 24.90 -45.96 18.04
C SER A 212 23.83 -45.33 18.94
N LYS A 213 22.93 -44.53 18.44
CA LYS A 213 21.80 -43.93 19.19
C LYS A 213 20.57 -44.83 19.33
N ASN A 214 20.61 -46.08 18.86
CA ASN A 214 19.53 -47.07 18.97
C ASN A 214 19.81 -48.15 20.03
N LYS A 215 20.54 -47.81 21.09
CA LYS A 215 20.67 -48.65 22.29
C LYS A 215 20.22 -47.93 23.53
#